data_97a1dba10a773f0616b69d039e3232f6
#
_entry.id   97a1dba10a773f0616b69d039e3232f6
#
_cell.length_a   1.000
_cell.length_b   1.000
_cell.length_c   1.000
_cell.angle_alpha   90.00
_cell.angle_beta   90.00
_cell.angle_gamma   90.00
#
_symmetry.space_group_name_H-M   'P 1'
#
loop_
_entity.id
_entity.type
_entity.pdbx_description
1 polymer ?
#
loop_
_entity_poly.entity_id
_entity_poly.type
_entity_poly.pdbx_seq_one_letter_code
_entity_poly.pdbx_strand_id
1 'polypeptide(L)'
;MIFLQILWNDILPLIVFLAAGWFMDSKFKLDLNTYAKLVTRVVLPAFIFYSMYLYRPDAATAILLPAGIALLLADSAAAYLIAKALGFTGDEKNTFRALSTLSNAGQIGIALILMIFSHPPYASDGAVPYLDEARGAIVLLLILMNIAINTVGASLLGAKGNSLSSTVKFIISMPAVYAIFAAAAVRIGGIALEQTFLWPVLSHFTGAFIILTTITAGAQLHRTPIGRPDLFTIGTSINKLFLSPLIAFAIIMLAGVFTPVTAQVFFIYAAVPSSFSLILFAVDYNC
;
A
#
# COMPACT_ATOMS: atom_id res chain seq x y z
N MET A 1 24.77 -5.65 9.82
CA MET A 1 25.02 -5.52 8.36
C MET A 1 23.72 -5.39 7.56
N ILE A 2 22.73 -6.27 7.71
CA ILE A 2 21.45 -6.27 6.93
C ILE A 2 20.73 -4.90 6.99
N PHE A 3 20.59 -4.31 8.18
CA PHE A 3 19.96 -2.99 8.33
C PHE A 3 20.62 -1.90 7.47
N LEU A 4 21.95 -1.85 7.44
CA LEU A 4 22.67 -0.86 6.64
C LEU A 4 22.53 -1.10 5.14
N GLN A 5 22.41 -2.36 4.71
CA GLN A 5 22.15 -2.70 3.31
C GLN A 5 20.76 -2.22 2.88
N ILE A 6 19.72 -2.52 3.67
CA ILE A 6 18.36 -2.06 3.40
C ILE A 6 18.29 -0.52 3.42
N LEU A 7 18.94 0.11 4.39
CA LEU A 7 18.98 1.57 4.46
C LEU A 7 19.59 2.17 3.19
N TRP A 8 20.73 1.65 2.76
CA TRP A 8 21.51 2.18 1.64
C TRP A 8 20.88 1.86 0.28
N ASN A 9 20.46 0.60 0.07
CA ASN A 9 20.00 0.15 -1.24
C ASN A 9 18.51 0.42 -1.49
N ASP A 10 17.69 0.57 -0.43
CA ASP A 10 16.24 0.61 -0.57
C ASP A 10 15.64 1.89 -0.01
N ILE A 11 15.97 2.26 1.22
CA ILE A 11 15.35 3.43 1.88
C ILE A 11 15.90 4.74 1.31
N LEU A 12 17.22 4.88 1.19
CA LEU A 12 17.82 6.11 0.65
C LEU A 12 17.40 6.42 -0.79
N PRO A 13 17.36 5.46 -1.73
CA PRO A 13 16.81 5.72 -3.07
C PRO A 13 15.34 6.15 -3.04
N LEU A 14 14.50 5.57 -2.17
CA LEU A 14 13.13 6.03 -2.02
C LEU A 14 13.05 7.48 -1.52
N ILE A 15 13.91 7.85 -0.57
CA ILE A 15 14.02 9.24 -0.10
C ILE A 15 14.44 10.17 -1.24
N VAL A 16 15.33 9.75 -2.13
CA VAL A 16 15.73 10.53 -3.31
C VAL A 16 14.53 10.76 -4.24
N PHE A 17 13.71 9.74 -4.52
CA PHE A 17 12.50 9.90 -5.33
C PHE A 17 11.45 10.80 -4.65
N LEU A 18 11.27 10.68 -3.32
CA LEU A 18 10.41 11.59 -2.55
C LEU A 18 10.91 13.03 -2.63
N ALA A 19 12.22 13.25 -2.44
CA ALA A 19 12.84 14.56 -2.54
C ALA A 19 12.73 15.16 -3.94
N ALA A 20 12.88 14.34 -4.99
CA ALA A 20 12.67 14.75 -6.37
C ALA A 20 11.23 15.21 -6.61
N GLY A 21 10.23 14.46 -6.09
CA GLY A 21 8.82 14.84 -6.16
C GLY A 21 8.53 16.14 -5.42
N TRP A 22 9.05 16.29 -4.21
CA TRP A 22 8.96 17.52 -3.41
C TRP A 22 9.55 18.71 -4.16
N PHE A 23 10.76 18.57 -4.71
CA PHE A 23 11.44 19.62 -5.49
C PHE A 23 10.67 19.97 -6.76
N MET A 24 10.23 18.98 -7.52
CA MET A 24 9.47 19.19 -8.75
C MET A 24 8.18 19.96 -8.48
N ASP A 25 7.43 19.60 -7.44
CA ASP A 25 6.19 20.32 -7.09
C ASP A 25 6.48 21.74 -6.60
N SER A 26 7.54 21.94 -5.84
CA SER A 26 7.94 23.30 -5.35
C SER A 26 8.26 24.26 -6.48
N LYS A 27 8.84 23.76 -7.59
CA LYS A 27 9.27 24.59 -8.73
C LYS A 27 8.22 24.69 -9.82
N PHE A 28 7.55 23.59 -10.15
CA PHE A 28 6.72 23.46 -11.35
C PHE A 28 5.23 23.29 -11.03
N LYS A 29 4.85 23.17 -9.74
CA LYS A 29 3.45 23.00 -9.30
C LYS A 29 2.76 21.86 -10.07
N LEU A 30 3.21 20.63 -9.88
CA LEU A 30 2.75 19.45 -10.60
C LEU A 30 1.22 19.30 -10.56
N ASP A 31 0.61 18.94 -11.68
CA ASP A 31 -0.79 18.54 -11.69
C ASP A 31 -0.95 17.11 -11.13
N LEU A 32 -1.09 17.01 -9.80
CA LEU A 32 -1.22 15.74 -9.10
C LEU A 32 -2.46 14.94 -9.54
N ASN A 33 -3.50 15.59 -10.05
CA ASN A 33 -4.70 14.90 -10.52
C ASN A 33 -4.40 14.12 -11.82
N THR A 34 -3.65 14.71 -12.74
CA THR A 34 -3.20 14.03 -13.96
C THR A 34 -2.26 12.86 -13.61
N TYR A 35 -1.29 13.07 -12.70
CA TYR A 35 -0.43 12.00 -12.23
C TYR A 35 -1.21 10.85 -11.58
N ALA A 36 -2.15 11.17 -10.69
CA ALA A 36 -3.00 10.15 -10.05
C ALA A 36 -3.82 9.36 -11.08
N LYS A 37 -4.39 10.03 -12.09
CA LYS A 37 -5.13 9.35 -13.18
C LYS A 37 -4.23 8.43 -14.00
N LEU A 38 -3.02 8.88 -14.35
CA LEU A 38 -2.05 8.06 -15.08
C LEU A 38 -1.68 6.82 -14.27
N VAL A 39 -1.33 7.01 -12.99
CA VAL A 39 -0.96 5.90 -12.11
C VAL A 39 -2.13 4.93 -11.95
N THR A 40 -3.31 5.40 -11.58
CA THR A 40 -4.44 4.51 -11.21
C THR A 40 -5.11 3.83 -12.40
N ARG A 41 -5.09 4.45 -13.60
CA ARG A 41 -5.81 3.94 -14.77
C ARG A 41 -4.93 3.20 -15.77
N VAL A 42 -3.61 3.42 -15.75
CA VAL A 42 -2.67 2.83 -16.69
C VAL A 42 -1.61 2.02 -15.97
N VAL A 43 -0.79 2.69 -15.15
CA VAL A 43 0.41 2.10 -14.58
C VAL A 43 0.08 1.00 -13.56
N LEU A 44 -0.84 1.28 -12.64
CA LEU A 44 -1.25 0.30 -11.60
C LEU A 44 -1.91 -0.94 -12.17
N PRO A 45 -2.90 -0.87 -13.10
CA PRO A 45 -3.47 -2.07 -13.69
C PRO A 45 -2.45 -2.91 -14.48
N ALA A 46 -1.54 -2.27 -15.24
CA ALA A 46 -0.47 -2.97 -15.95
C ALA A 46 0.52 -3.64 -14.98
N PHE A 47 0.91 -2.95 -13.92
CA PHE A 47 1.73 -3.50 -12.84
C PHE A 47 1.06 -4.70 -12.16
N ILE A 48 -0.23 -4.59 -11.81
CA ILE A 48 -0.99 -5.68 -11.19
C ILE A 48 -1.12 -6.87 -12.13
N PHE A 49 -1.44 -6.63 -13.40
CA PHE A 49 -1.51 -7.66 -14.41
C PHE A 49 -0.18 -8.42 -14.51
N TYR A 50 0.93 -7.71 -14.67
CA TYR A 50 2.27 -8.29 -14.75
C TYR A 50 2.62 -9.09 -13.49
N SER A 51 2.34 -8.53 -12.32
CA SER A 51 2.61 -9.17 -11.03
C SER A 51 1.81 -10.46 -10.85
N MET A 52 0.52 -10.46 -11.18
CA MET A 52 -0.36 -11.62 -11.06
C MET A 52 -0.13 -12.66 -12.17
N TYR A 53 0.42 -12.25 -13.30
CA TYR A 53 0.84 -13.18 -14.34
C TYR A 53 2.10 -13.96 -13.91
N LEU A 54 3.09 -13.32 -13.31
CA LEU A 54 4.32 -13.95 -12.80
C LEU A 54 4.06 -14.82 -11.58
N TYR A 55 3.29 -14.30 -10.64
CA TYR A 55 3.04 -14.97 -9.38
C TYR A 55 1.80 -15.87 -9.42
N ARG A 56 1.95 -17.08 -8.86
CA ARG A 56 0.83 -18.01 -8.67
C ARG A 56 0.42 -17.98 -7.20
N PRO A 57 -0.70 -17.32 -6.85
CA PRO A 57 -1.20 -17.37 -5.50
C PRO A 57 -1.47 -18.84 -5.10
N ASP A 58 -0.87 -19.23 -4.00
CA ASP A 58 -1.09 -20.52 -3.35
C ASP A 58 -1.89 -20.36 -2.05
N ALA A 59 -2.11 -21.45 -1.34
CA ALA A 59 -2.82 -21.41 -0.08
C ALA A 59 -2.09 -20.57 0.99
N ALA A 60 -0.74 -20.53 0.96
CA ALA A 60 0.06 -19.74 1.88
C ALA A 60 -0.09 -18.23 1.61
N THR A 61 -0.30 -17.84 0.35
CA THR A 61 -0.58 -16.44 -0.01
C THR A 61 -2.03 -16.05 0.27
N ALA A 62 -2.97 -16.99 0.14
CA ALA A 62 -4.39 -16.74 0.41
C ALA A 62 -4.65 -16.32 1.86
N ILE A 63 -3.79 -16.73 2.81
CA ILE A 63 -3.87 -16.31 4.21
C ILE A 63 -3.72 -14.80 4.39
N LEU A 64 -3.07 -14.10 3.48
CA LEU A 64 -2.87 -12.64 3.56
C LEU A 64 -4.18 -11.86 3.57
N LEU A 65 -5.24 -12.36 2.93
CA LEU A 65 -6.54 -11.70 2.92
C LEU A 65 -7.22 -11.75 4.30
N PRO A 66 -7.47 -12.94 4.90
CA PRO A 66 -8.04 -12.98 6.24
C PRO A 66 -7.11 -12.36 7.30
N ALA A 67 -5.79 -12.53 7.19
CA ALA A 67 -4.84 -11.88 8.09
C ALA A 67 -4.85 -10.34 7.96
N GLY A 68 -4.95 -9.83 6.75
CA GLY A 68 -5.09 -8.39 6.51
C GLY A 68 -6.41 -7.82 7.06
N ILE A 69 -7.51 -8.56 6.95
CA ILE A 69 -8.78 -8.19 7.58
C ILE A 69 -8.64 -8.21 9.11
N ALA A 70 -8.00 -9.24 9.68
CA ALA A 70 -7.75 -9.32 11.11
C ALA A 70 -6.88 -8.16 11.60
N LEU A 71 -5.84 -7.78 10.85
CA LEU A 71 -4.99 -6.63 11.15
C LEU A 71 -5.80 -5.32 11.13
N LEU A 72 -6.62 -5.10 10.10
CA LEU A 72 -7.47 -3.90 9.99
C LEU A 72 -8.44 -3.78 11.16
N LEU A 73 -9.06 -4.89 11.57
CA LEU A 73 -9.99 -4.92 12.71
C LEU A 73 -9.26 -4.66 14.02
N ALA A 74 -8.11 -5.31 14.25
CA ALA A 74 -7.32 -5.15 15.46
C ALA A 74 -6.72 -3.74 15.57
N ASP A 75 -6.16 -3.19 14.48
CA ASP A 75 -5.67 -1.81 14.43
C ASP A 75 -6.80 -0.80 14.69
N SER A 76 -7.97 -1.00 14.09
CA SER A 76 -9.13 -0.12 14.31
C SER A 76 -9.64 -0.18 15.74
N ALA A 77 -9.64 -1.37 16.36
CA ALA A 77 -10.02 -1.54 17.76
C ALA A 77 -8.99 -0.89 18.71
N ALA A 78 -7.70 -1.12 18.47
CA ALA A 78 -6.62 -0.51 19.24
C ALA A 78 -6.65 1.01 19.12
N ALA A 79 -6.78 1.55 17.91
CA ALA A 79 -6.90 2.98 17.66
C ALA A 79 -8.14 3.61 18.33
N TYR A 80 -9.27 2.89 18.36
CA TYR A 80 -10.46 3.33 19.09
C TYR A 80 -10.19 3.44 20.60
N LEU A 81 -9.53 2.46 21.19
CA LEU A 81 -9.20 2.45 22.62
C LEU A 81 -8.21 3.56 22.97
N ILE A 82 -7.18 3.76 22.14
CA ILE A 82 -6.20 4.84 22.31
C ILE A 82 -6.89 6.20 22.21
N ALA A 83 -7.69 6.42 21.15
CA ALA A 83 -8.41 7.67 20.96
C ALA A 83 -9.33 7.99 22.15
N LYS A 84 -10.01 6.97 22.69
CA LYS A 84 -10.84 7.12 23.91
C LYS A 84 -10.00 7.46 25.13
N ALA A 85 -8.84 6.83 25.32
CA ALA A 85 -7.94 7.10 26.44
C ALA A 85 -7.32 8.51 26.36
N LEU A 86 -7.07 9.02 25.15
CA LEU A 86 -6.58 10.38 24.90
C LEU A 86 -7.68 11.45 24.96
N GLY A 87 -8.94 11.06 25.15
CA GLY A 87 -10.09 11.97 25.26
C GLY A 87 -10.63 12.48 23.93
N PHE A 88 -10.24 11.92 22.78
CA PHE A 88 -10.75 12.30 21.48
C PHE A 88 -12.21 11.88 21.31
N THR A 89 -13.02 12.77 20.70
CA THR A 89 -14.48 12.56 20.52
C THR A 89 -14.89 12.88 19.08
N GLY A 90 -16.08 12.45 18.69
CA GLY A 90 -16.69 12.81 17.38
C GLY A 90 -15.77 12.48 16.21
N ASP A 91 -15.59 13.45 15.32
CA ASP A 91 -14.82 13.31 14.08
C ASP A 91 -13.32 13.15 14.33
N GLU A 92 -12.78 13.81 15.36
CA GLU A 92 -11.37 13.66 15.76
C GLU A 92 -11.03 12.19 16.08
N LYS A 93 -11.90 11.52 16.87
CA LYS A 93 -11.73 10.09 17.18
C LYS A 93 -11.79 9.21 15.93
N ASN A 94 -12.74 9.50 15.03
CA ASN A 94 -12.89 8.74 13.80
C ASN A 94 -11.73 8.96 12.84
N THR A 95 -11.24 10.18 12.72
CA THR A 95 -10.05 10.52 11.92
C THR A 95 -8.79 9.85 12.49
N PHE A 96 -8.61 9.87 13.82
CA PHE A 96 -7.52 9.13 14.47
C PHE A 96 -7.55 7.64 14.13
N ARG A 97 -8.73 7.01 14.21
CA ARG A 97 -8.92 5.59 13.83
C ARG A 97 -8.59 5.34 12.37
N ALA A 98 -9.10 6.16 11.46
CA ALA A 98 -8.84 6.02 10.03
C ALA A 98 -7.34 6.10 9.72
N LEU A 99 -6.66 7.13 10.22
CA LEU A 99 -5.22 7.33 10.00
C LEU A 99 -4.35 6.26 10.67
N SER A 100 -4.74 5.77 11.85
CA SER A 100 -4.03 4.69 12.55
C SER A 100 -4.20 3.32 11.89
N THR A 101 -5.31 3.09 11.17
CA THR A 101 -5.64 1.78 10.59
C THR A 101 -5.20 1.66 9.12
N LEU A 102 -5.43 2.71 8.31
CA LEU A 102 -5.36 2.60 6.86
C LEU A 102 -4.00 3.06 6.32
N SER A 103 -3.25 2.11 5.75
CA SER A 103 -1.87 2.28 5.29
C SER A 103 -1.77 2.79 3.86
N ASN A 104 -0.67 3.48 3.55
CA ASN A 104 -0.29 3.87 2.19
C ASN A 104 0.38 2.70 1.44
N ALA A 105 -0.35 1.59 1.31
CA ALA A 105 0.15 0.39 0.65
C ALA A 105 0.55 0.63 -0.81
N GLY A 106 -0.17 1.52 -1.52
CA GLY A 106 0.01 1.75 -2.95
C GLY A 106 1.23 2.58 -3.31
N GLN A 107 1.48 3.70 -2.63
CA GLN A 107 2.56 4.60 -3.02
C GLN A 107 3.89 4.24 -2.34
N ILE A 108 3.85 3.96 -1.04
CA ILE A 108 5.05 3.71 -0.25
C ILE A 108 5.25 2.20 -0.05
N GLY A 109 4.19 1.46 0.30
CA GLY A 109 4.31 0.05 0.65
C GLY A 109 4.84 -0.81 -0.49
N ILE A 110 4.27 -0.71 -1.69
CA ILE A 110 4.74 -1.46 -2.86
C ILE A 110 6.18 -1.06 -3.20
N ALA A 111 6.47 0.24 -3.27
CA ALA A 111 7.80 0.70 -3.64
C ALA A 111 8.87 0.16 -2.67
N LEU A 112 8.62 0.25 -1.36
CA LEU A 112 9.52 -0.24 -0.33
C LEU A 112 9.73 -1.76 -0.42
N ILE A 113 8.64 -2.54 -0.53
CA ILE A 113 8.72 -4.00 -0.59
C ILE A 113 9.44 -4.46 -1.86
N LEU A 114 9.11 -3.89 -3.02
CA LEU A 114 9.77 -4.28 -4.26
C LEU A 114 11.25 -3.93 -4.25
N MET A 115 11.65 -2.81 -3.68
CA MET A 115 13.06 -2.47 -3.55
C MET A 115 13.80 -3.43 -2.62
N ILE A 116 13.27 -3.70 -1.42
CA ILE A 116 13.88 -4.62 -0.46
C ILE A 116 14.10 -6.01 -1.08
N PHE A 117 13.11 -6.56 -1.77
CA PHE A 117 13.21 -7.89 -2.38
C PHE A 117 13.97 -7.91 -3.73
N SER A 118 14.36 -6.75 -4.26
CA SER A 118 15.19 -6.61 -5.46
C SER A 118 16.69 -6.45 -5.17
N HIS A 119 17.10 -6.28 -3.91
CA HIS A 119 18.47 -6.02 -3.50
C HIS A 119 18.94 -6.98 -2.39
N PRO A 120 20.27 -7.06 -2.12
CA PRO A 120 20.77 -7.82 -1.01
C PRO A 120 20.19 -7.37 0.34
N PRO A 121 19.84 -8.29 1.24
CA PRO A 121 20.21 -9.71 1.26
C PRO A 121 19.27 -10.66 0.51
N TYR A 122 18.21 -10.17 -0.11
CA TYR A 122 17.18 -10.99 -0.78
C TYR A 122 17.50 -11.29 -2.25
N ALA A 123 18.44 -10.55 -2.84
CA ALA A 123 18.93 -10.75 -4.18
C ALA A 123 20.45 -11.00 -4.19
N SER A 124 20.93 -11.89 -5.06
CA SER A 124 22.35 -12.18 -5.26
C SER A 124 22.61 -12.61 -6.70
N ASP A 125 23.78 -12.24 -7.24
CA ASP A 125 24.25 -12.65 -8.57
C ASP A 125 23.23 -12.43 -9.71
N GLY A 126 22.44 -11.34 -9.60
CA GLY A 126 21.40 -11.00 -10.57
C GLY A 126 20.10 -11.80 -10.44
N ALA A 127 20.01 -12.74 -9.48
CA ALA A 127 18.80 -13.48 -9.18
C ALA A 127 18.00 -12.79 -8.08
N VAL A 128 16.68 -12.76 -8.23
CA VAL A 128 15.70 -12.17 -7.28
C VAL A 128 14.64 -13.22 -6.91
N PRO A 129 15.03 -14.32 -6.23
CA PRO A 129 14.19 -15.51 -6.09
C PRO A 129 12.87 -15.27 -5.32
N TYR A 130 12.83 -14.24 -4.49
CA TYR A 130 11.69 -13.94 -3.62
C TYR A 130 10.80 -12.81 -4.15
N LEU A 131 11.23 -12.11 -5.21
CA LEU A 131 10.57 -10.89 -5.69
C LEU A 131 9.15 -11.14 -6.19
N ASP A 132 8.92 -12.24 -6.91
CA ASP A 132 7.60 -12.53 -7.49
C ASP A 132 6.58 -12.89 -6.41
N GLU A 133 7.00 -13.63 -5.37
CA GLU A 133 6.17 -13.91 -4.20
C GLU A 133 5.85 -12.62 -3.43
N ALA A 134 6.87 -11.80 -3.15
CA ALA A 134 6.68 -10.53 -2.46
C ALA A 134 5.77 -9.56 -3.24
N ARG A 135 5.92 -9.52 -4.56
CA ARG A 135 5.09 -8.74 -5.48
C ARG A 135 3.63 -9.19 -5.45
N GLY A 136 3.39 -10.50 -5.53
CA GLY A 136 2.05 -11.07 -5.44
C GLY A 136 1.39 -10.80 -4.09
N ALA A 137 2.14 -10.99 -3.01
CA ALA A 137 1.68 -10.76 -1.65
C ALA A 137 1.24 -9.31 -1.42
N ILE A 138 2.08 -8.32 -1.81
CA ILE A 138 1.73 -6.91 -1.61
C ILE A 138 0.58 -6.45 -2.51
N VAL A 139 0.40 -7.02 -3.70
CA VAL A 139 -0.74 -6.71 -4.57
C VAL A 139 -2.05 -7.15 -3.93
N LEU A 140 -2.12 -8.32 -3.29
CA LEU A 140 -3.33 -8.75 -2.56
C LEU A 140 -3.66 -7.80 -1.40
N LEU A 141 -2.65 -7.41 -0.61
CA LEU A 141 -2.81 -6.46 0.48
C LEU A 141 -3.19 -5.06 0.00
N LEU A 142 -2.66 -4.62 -1.15
CA LEU A 142 -3.03 -3.37 -1.79
C LEU A 142 -4.53 -3.33 -2.14
N ILE A 143 -5.04 -4.40 -2.74
CA ILE A 143 -6.46 -4.48 -3.13
C ILE A 143 -7.35 -4.42 -1.88
N LEU A 144 -7.01 -5.21 -0.86
CA LEU A 144 -7.69 -5.17 0.43
C LEU A 144 -7.69 -3.76 1.01
N MET A 145 -6.52 -3.09 1.01
CA MET A 145 -6.38 -1.74 1.55
C MET A 145 -7.19 -0.71 0.76
N ASN A 146 -7.20 -0.79 -0.59
CA ASN A 146 -8.01 0.11 -1.41
C ASN A 146 -9.52 -0.06 -1.12
N ILE A 147 -9.98 -1.29 -0.94
CA ILE A 147 -11.36 -1.56 -0.52
C ILE A 147 -11.61 -0.95 0.86
N ALA A 148 -10.71 -1.18 1.82
CA ALA A 148 -10.85 -0.66 3.19
C ALA A 148 -10.86 0.88 3.24
N ILE A 149 -9.99 1.56 2.47
CA ILE A 149 -9.97 3.03 2.40
C ILE A 149 -11.30 3.58 1.88
N ASN A 150 -11.83 3.00 0.79
CA ASN A 150 -13.05 3.51 0.15
C ASN A 150 -14.35 3.03 0.83
N THR A 151 -14.28 2.15 1.79
CA THR A 151 -15.44 1.69 2.57
C THR A 151 -15.34 2.16 4.02
N VAL A 152 -14.44 1.56 4.80
CA VAL A 152 -14.25 1.86 6.22
C VAL A 152 -13.71 3.28 6.40
N GLY A 153 -12.69 3.67 5.63
CA GLY A 153 -12.09 5.01 5.69
C GLY A 153 -13.10 6.10 5.38
N ALA A 154 -13.78 5.98 4.25
CA ALA A 154 -14.82 6.93 3.86
C ALA A 154 -15.95 7.01 4.91
N SER A 155 -16.38 5.87 5.49
CA SER A 155 -17.41 5.84 6.53
C SER A 155 -16.95 6.50 7.83
N LEU A 156 -15.72 6.29 8.26
CA LEU A 156 -15.13 6.92 9.46
C LEU A 156 -15.01 8.44 9.30
N LEU A 157 -14.73 8.91 8.08
CA LEU A 157 -14.57 10.32 7.75
C LEU A 157 -15.88 11.00 7.30
N GLY A 158 -17.03 10.43 7.63
CA GLY A 158 -18.32 11.11 7.49
C GLY A 158 -19.06 10.90 6.16
N ALA A 159 -18.59 10.02 5.26
CA ALA A 159 -19.33 9.69 4.04
C ALA A 159 -20.71 9.08 4.37
N LYS A 160 -21.77 9.80 4.02
CA LYS A 160 -23.15 9.32 4.17
C LYS A 160 -23.48 8.38 3.00
N GLY A 161 -23.99 7.19 3.30
CA GLY A 161 -24.57 6.31 2.27
C GLY A 161 -23.68 5.19 1.75
N ASN A 162 -22.63 4.78 2.47
CA ASN A 162 -21.89 3.56 2.17
C ASN A 162 -22.77 2.32 2.38
N SER A 163 -23.46 1.90 1.30
CA SER A 163 -24.20 0.65 1.27
C SER A 163 -23.33 -0.48 0.72
N LEU A 164 -23.69 -1.73 1.01
CA LEU A 164 -23.01 -2.89 0.41
C LEU A 164 -23.03 -2.81 -1.14
N SER A 165 -24.11 -2.29 -1.72
CA SER A 165 -24.22 -2.08 -3.17
C SER A 165 -23.20 -1.08 -3.70
N SER A 166 -22.96 0.04 -2.99
CA SER A 166 -21.94 1.03 -3.40
C SER A 166 -20.54 0.46 -3.31
N THR A 167 -20.27 -0.34 -2.28
CA THR A 167 -18.99 -1.04 -2.12
C THR A 167 -18.75 -2.04 -3.26
N VAL A 168 -19.73 -2.87 -3.58
CA VAL A 168 -19.63 -3.83 -4.71
C VAL A 168 -19.43 -3.09 -6.03
N LYS A 169 -20.19 -2.02 -6.28
CA LYS A 169 -20.04 -1.20 -7.48
C LYS A 169 -18.64 -0.57 -7.57
N PHE A 170 -18.10 -0.09 -6.46
CA PHE A 170 -16.73 0.43 -6.40
C PHE A 170 -15.71 -0.66 -6.75
N ILE A 171 -15.78 -1.85 -6.13
CA ILE A 171 -14.86 -2.97 -6.41
C ILE A 171 -14.91 -3.34 -7.89
N ILE A 172 -16.11 -3.48 -8.45
CA ILE A 172 -16.28 -3.81 -9.88
C ILE A 172 -15.77 -2.68 -10.80
N SER A 173 -15.78 -1.42 -10.35
CA SER A 173 -15.26 -0.31 -11.14
C SER A 173 -13.73 -0.17 -11.13
N MET A 174 -13.03 -0.93 -10.26
CA MET A 174 -11.57 -0.84 -10.14
C MET A 174 -10.84 -1.51 -11.30
N PRO A 175 -10.02 -0.78 -12.09
CA PRO A 175 -9.20 -1.39 -13.16
C PRO A 175 -8.26 -2.50 -12.66
N ALA A 176 -7.80 -2.39 -11.41
CA ALA A 176 -6.99 -3.38 -10.71
C ALA A 176 -7.64 -4.77 -10.66
N VAL A 177 -8.96 -4.84 -10.44
CA VAL A 177 -9.72 -6.09 -10.37
C VAL A 177 -9.73 -6.78 -11.75
N TYR A 178 -9.96 -6.01 -12.81
CA TYR A 178 -9.92 -6.54 -14.18
C TYR A 178 -8.52 -7.04 -14.57
N ALA A 179 -7.47 -6.35 -14.11
CA ALA A 179 -6.09 -6.76 -14.35
C ALA A 179 -5.77 -8.15 -13.76
N ILE A 180 -6.30 -8.48 -12.57
CA ILE A 180 -6.15 -9.80 -11.95
C ILE A 180 -6.84 -10.87 -12.79
N PHE A 181 -8.11 -10.63 -13.14
CA PHE A 181 -8.86 -11.60 -13.95
C PHE A 181 -8.24 -11.79 -15.33
N ALA A 182 -7.74 -10.72 -15.96
CA ALA A 182 -7.04 -10.79 -17.23
C ALA A 182 -5.74 -11.61 -17.11
N ALA A 183 -4.94 -11.39 -16.07
CA ALA A 183 -3.73 -12.18 -15.81
C ALA A 183 -4.05 -13.68 -15.60
N ALA A 184 -5.10 -13.98 -14.85
CA ALA A 184 -5.57 -15.34 -14.64
C ALA A 184 -6.05 -15.99 -15.95
N ALA A 185 -6.84 -15.28 -16.75
CA ALA A 185 -7.36 -15.76 -18.03
C ALA A 185 -6.24 -16.07 -19.04
N VAL A 186 -5.26 -15.17 -19.20
CA VAL A 186 -4.09 -15.35 -20.09
C VAL A 186 -3.30 -16.59 -19.67
N ARG A 187 -3.13 -16.79 -18.37
CA ARG A 187 -2.39 -17.92 -17.81
C ARG A 187 -3.12 -19.25 -17.96
N ILE A 188 -4.43 -19.27 -17.70
CA ILE A 188 -5.28 -20.46 -17.92
C ILE A 188 -5.31 -20.82 -19.41
N GLY A 189 -5.31 -19.81 -20.29
CA GLY A 189 -5.21 -20.00 -21.74
C GLY A 189 -3.85 -20.48 -22.24
N GLY A 190 -2.84 -20.63 -21.35
CA GLY A 190 -1.51 -21.11 -21.74
C GLY A 190 -0.72 -20.13 -22.62
N ILE A 191 -1.07 -18.84 -22.62
CA ILE A 191 -0.41 -17.83 -23.46
C ILE A 191 0.90 -17.42 -22.81
N ALA A 192 2.03 -17.75 -23.48
CA ALA A 192 3.38 -17.36 -23.05
C ALA A 192 3.66 -15.90 -23.46
N LEU A 193 3.33 -14.95 -22.58
CA LEU A 193 3.54 -13.51 -22.83
C LEU A 193 5.02 -13.15 -22.98
N GLU A 194 5.92 -13.92 -22.38
CA GLU A 194 7.37 -13.76 -22.44
C GLU A 194 7.91 -13.82 -23.88
N GLN A 195 7.16 -14.50 -24.77
CA GLN A 195 7.51 -14.65 -26.20
C GLN A 195 6.87 -13.55 -27.07
N THR A 196 6.16 -12.61 -26.48
CA THR A 196 5.45 -11.54 -27.19
C THR A 196 6.18 -10.20 -27.08
N PHE A 197 5.89 -9.29 -28.00
CA PHE A 197 6.37 -7.89 -27.93
C PHE A 197 5.84 -7.12 -26.72
N LEU A 198 4.79 -7.62 -26.07
CA LEU A 198 4.22 -7.00 -24.86
C LEU A 198 5.09 -7.22 -23.62
N TRP A 199 5.91 -8.28 -23.59
CA TRP A 199 6.69 -8.61 -22.41
C TRP A 199 7.60 -7.49 -21.91
N PRO A 200 8.49 -6.90 -22.74
CA PRO A 200 9.31 -5.78 -22.30
C PRO A 200 8.48 -4.55 -21.87
N VAL A 201 7.33 -4.33 -22.50
CA VAL A 201 6.43 -3.24 -22.10
C VAL A 201 5.90 -3.47 -20.70
N LEU A 202 5.35 -4.66 -20.41
CA LEU A 202 4.79 -5.01 -19.12
C LEU A 202 5.83 -4.98 -17.99
N SER A 203 7.04 -5.48 -18.24
CA SER A 203 8.11 -5.50 -17.24
C SER A 203 8.52 -4.09 -16.78
N HIS A 204 8.51 -3.11 -17.68
CA HIS A 204 8.87 -1.72 -17.37
C HIS A 204 7.84 -1.01 -16.46
N PHE A 205 6.59 -1.49 -16.41
CA PHE A 205 5.57 -0.89 -15.53
C PHE A 205 5.90 -1.05 -14.05
N THR A 206 6.70 -2.04 -13.65
CA THR A 206 7.15 -2.17 -12.25
C THR A 206 8.01 -0.97 -11.83
N GLY A 207 9.04 -0.64 -12.62
CA GLY A 207 9.88 0.52 -12.36
C GLY A 207 9.12 1.85 -12.48
N ALA A 208 8.29 1.97 -13.53
CA ALA A 208 7.45 3.15 -13.72
C ALA A 208 6.49 3.37 -12.54
N PHE A 209 5.90 2.29 -12.00
CA PHE A 209 5.04 2.38 -10.83
C PHE A 209 5.78 2.92 -9.61
N ILE A 210 6.95 2.36 -9.27
CA ILE A 210 7.77 2.81 -8.13
C ILE A 210 8.09 4.30 -8.26
N ILE A 211 8.63 4.71 -9.41
CA ILE A 211 9.07 6.09 -9.64
C ILE A 211 7.89 7.07 -9.56
N LEU A 212 6.82 6.81 -10.31
CA LEU A 212 5.68 7.74 -10.41
C LEU A 212 4.92 7.85 -9.08
N THR A 213 4.72 6.74 -8.37
CA THR A 213 4.02 6.77 -7.09
C THR A 213 4.82 7.47 -6.01
N THR A 214 6.15 7.25 -5.97
CA THR A 214 7.03 7.87 -4.97
C THR A 214 7.23 9.35 -5.25
N ILE A 215 7.40 9.76 -6.52
CA ILE A 215 7.42 11.18 -6.90
C ILE A 215 6.09 11.86 -6.54
N THR A 216 4.96 11.21 -6.82
CA THR A 216 3.64 11.75 -6.44
C THR A 216 3.52 11.91 -4.93
N ALA A 217 3.99 10.93 -4.14
CA ALA A 217 4.01 11.03 -2.68
C ALA A 217 4.89 12.19 -2.19
N GLY A 218 6.05 12.40 -2.80
CA GLY A 218 6.93 13.53 -2.50
C GLY A 218 6.28 14.90 -2.79
N ALA A 219 5.57 15.00 -3.91
CA ALA A 219 4.81 16.19 -4.26
C ALA A 219 3.62 16.44 -3.31
N GLN A 220 2.93 15.40 -2.88
CA GLN A 220 1.89 15.49 -1.85
C GLN A 220 2.47 15.95 -0.51
N LEU A 221 3.64 15.43 -0.13
CA LEU A 221 4.35 15.85 1.08
C LEU A 221 4.71 17.36 1.04
N HIS A 222 5.14 17.87 -0.12
CA HIS A 222 5.40 19.31 -0.30
C HIS A 222 4.15 20.18 -0.03
N ARG A 223 2.97 19.71 -0.40
CA ARG A 223 1.70 20.44 -0.20
C ARG A 223 1.11 20.27 1.21
N THR A 224 1.64 19.34 1.98
CA THR A 224 1.16 19.08 3.34
C THR A 224 1.82 20.07 4.31
N PRO A 225 1.05 20.91 5.03
CA PRO A 225 1.61 21.82 6.02
C PRO A 225 2.26 21.03 7.16
N ILE A 226 3.54 21.24 7.36
CA ILE A 226 4.29 20.61 8.46
C ILE A 226 4.14 21.50 9.70
N GLY A 227 3.23 21.09 10.61
CA GLY A 227 3.05 21.73 11.91
C GLY A 227 3.93 21.12 12.99
N ARG A 228 3.82 21.65 14.22
CA ARG A 228 4.39 20.97 15.40
C ARG A 228 3.58 19.70 15.66
N PRO A 229 4.24 18.56 15.93
CA PRO A 229 3.51 17.34 16.26
C PRO A 229 2.74 17.52 17.55
N ASP A 230 1.44 17.34 17.48
CA ASP A 230 0.52 17.32 18.61
C ASP A 230 0.29 15.89 19.11
N LEU A 231 -0.51 15.76 20.15
CA LEU A 231 -0.83 14.46 20.75
C LEU A 231 -1.51 13.52 19.75
N PHE A 232 -2.31 14.06 18.83
CA PHE A 232 -2.97 13.30 17.77
C PHE A 232 -1.94 12.73 16.79
N THR A 233 -1.02 13.56 16.30
CA THR A 233 0.04 13.16 15.36
C THR A 233 1.00 12.13 15.98
N ILE A 234 1.40 12.37 17.25
CA ILE A 234 2.27 11.44 17.97
C ILE A 234 1.57 10.11 18.19
N GLY A 235 0.30 10.13 18.62
CA GLY A 235 -0.49 8.93 18.88
C GLY A 235 -0.71 8.10 17.62
N THR A 236 -1.09 8.71 16.48
CA THR A 236 -1.24 8.02 15.21
C THR A 236 0.07 7.43 14.72
N SER A 237 1.20 8.16 14.87
CA SER A 237 2.53 7.70 14.48
C SER A 237 2.99 6.50 15.32
N ILE A 238 2.80 6.54 16.64
CA ILE A 238 3.13 5.41 17.54
C ILE A 238 2.28 4.21 17.19
N ASN A 239 0.97 4.39 17.01
CA ASN A 239 0.10 3.28 16.63
C ASN A 239 0.55 2.64 15.32
N LYS A 240 0.90 3.45 14.32
CA LYS A 240 1.23 2.97 12.98
C LYS A 240 2.63 2.36 12.87
N LEU A 241 3.61 2.95 13.53
CA LEU A 241 5.01 2.52 13.40
C LEU A 241 5.41 1.41 14.40
N PHE A 242 4.66 1.27 15.49
CA PHE A 242 5.00 0.29 16.53
C PHE A 242 3.88 -0.70 16.81
N LEU A 243 2.65 -0.22 17.08
CA LEU A 243 1.57 -1.11 17.50
C LEU A 243 1.04 -1.96 16.34
N SER A 244 0.82 -1.39 15.16
CA SER A 244 0.35 -2.12 13.98
C SER A 244 1.33 -3.24 13.55
N PRO A 245 2.67 -3.00 13.43
CA PRO A 245 3.62 -4.09 13.20
C PRO A 245 3.66 -5.14 14.32
N LEU A 246 3.48 -4.74 15.57
CA LEU A 246 3.42 -5.67 16.70
C LEU A 246 2.18 -6.58 16.62
N ILE A 247 1.03 -6.03 16.25
CA ILE A 247 -0.19 -6.79 15.98
C ILE A 247 0.01 -7.74 14.79
N ALA A 248 0.62 -7.25 13.70
CA ALA A 248 0.94 -8.09 12.54
C ALA A 248 1.87 -9.25 12.93
N PHE A 249 2.89 -8.99 13.74
CA PHE A 249 3.78 -10.03 14.26
C PHE A 249 3.01 -11.08 15.09
N ALA A 250 2.11 -10.64 15.95
CA ALA A 250 1.27 -11.56 16.72
C ALA A 250 0.37 -12.42 15.81
N ILE A 251 -0.22 -11.82 14.74
CA ILE A 251 -1.02 -12.56 13.77
C ILE A 251 -0.16 -13.60 13.04
N ILE A 252 1.06 -13.25 12.60
CA ILE A 252 1.99 -14.17 11.95
C ILE A 252 2.30 -15.36 12.86
N MET A 253 2.63 -15.10 14.12
CA MET A 253 2.96 -16.14 15.09
C MET A 253 1.77 -17.08 15.41
N LEU A 254 0.58 -16.50 15.56
CA LEU A 254 -0.62 -17.26 15.87
C LEU A 254 -1.14 -18.10 14.70
N ALA A 255 -1.04 -17.58 13.48
CA ALA A 255 -1.52 -18.28 12.29
C ALA A 255 -0.60 -19.45 11.89
N GLY A 256 0.73 -19.31 12.04
CA GLY A 256 1.71 -20.39 11.82
C GLY A 256 1.80 -20.93 10.39
N VAL A 257 1.19 -20.25 9.40
CA VAL A 257 1.06 -20.73 8.02
C VAL A 257 1.68 -19.78 6.98
N PHE A 258 2.30 -18.70 7.45
CA PHE A 258 3.01 -17.75 6.56
C PHE A 258 4.30 -18.37 6.06
N THR A 259 4.63 -18.12 4.77
CA THR A 259 6.00 -18.31 4.30
C THR A 259 6.91 -17.23 4.88
N PRO A 260 8.23 -17.39 4.89
CA PRO A 260 9.15 -16.33 5.31
C PRO A 260 8.96 -15.02 4.53
N VAL A 261 8.64 -15.09 3.23
CA VAL A 261 8.42 -13.93 2.36
C VAL A 261 7.10 -13.25 2.68
N THR A 262 6.00 -14.00 2.73
CA THR A 262 4.67 -13.45 3.04
C THR A 262 4.62 -12.85 4.45
N ALA A 263 5.31 -13.44 5.43
CA ALA A 263 5.42 -12.90 6.77
C ALA A 263 6.14 -11.54 6.79
N GLN A 264 7.27 -11.44 6.09
CA GLN A 264 8.02 -10.18 6.00
C GLN A 264 7.25 -9.10 5.26
N VAL A 265 6.61 -9.44 4.13
CA VAL A 265 5.75 -8.52 3.39
C VAL A 265 4.61 -8.02 4.27
N PHE A 266 3.94 -8.89 5.02
CA PHE A 266 2.84 -8.54 5.90
C PHE A 266 3.29 -7.64 7.06
N PHE A 267 4.46 -7.93 7.64
CA PHE A 267 5.05 -7.11 8.70
C PHE A 267 5.42 -5.71 8.20
N ILE A 268 6.10 -5.61 7.04
CA ILE A 268 6.47 -4.32 6.43
C ILE A 268 5.20 -3.54 6.06
N TYR A 269 4.20 -4.19 5.47
CA TYR A 269 2.91 -3.58 5.14
C TYR A 269 2.22 -2.96 6.36
N ALA A 270 2.28 -3.60 7.51
CA ALA A 270 1.73 -3.07 8.75
C ALA A 270 2.44 -1.78 9.22
N ALA A 271 3.76 -1.69 8.98
CA ALA A 271 4.60 -0.54 9.36
C ALA A 271 4.53 0.64 8.36
N VAL A 272 3.88 0.48 7.20
CA VAL A 272 3.75 1.55 6.21
C VAL A 272 2.93 2.72 6.77
N PRO A 273 3.34 3.99 6.55
CA PRO A 273 2.61 5.16 7.05
C PRO A 273 1.16 5.23 6.54
N SER A 274 0.38 6.12 7.12
CA SER A 274 -1.02 6.35 6.77
C SER A 274 -1.21 6.77 5.31
N SER A 275 -2.36 6.42 4.72
CA SER A 275 -2.66 6.74 3.32
C SER A 275 -2.91 8.22 3.10
N PHE A 276 -2.26 8.83 2.09
CA PHE A 276 -2.54 10.19 1.66
C PHE A 276 -3.99 10.37 1.15
N SER A 277 -4.62 9.34 0.64
CA SER A 277 -6.04 9.40 0.20
C SER A 277 -6.99 9.76 1.32
N LEU A 278 -6.65 9.46 2.58
CA LEU A 278 -7.46 9.83 3.74
C LEU A 278 -7.46 11.34 3.98
N ILE A 279 -6.35 12.03 3.68
CA ILE A 279 -6.27 13.49 3.79
C ILE A 279 -7.26 14.14 2.81
N LEU A 280 -7.35 13.62 1.58
CA LEU A 280 -8.31 14.10 0.59
C LEU A 280 -9.75 13.89 1.07
N PHE A 281 -10.06 12.72 1.60
CA PHE A 281 -11.39 12.45 2.18
C PHE A 281 -11.70 13.35 3.37
N ALA A 282 -10.73 13.60 4.27
CA ALA A 282 -10.94 14.50 5.40
C ALA A 282 -11.26 15.92 4.93
N VAL A 283 -10.61 16.42 3.87
CA VAL A 283 -10.89 17.72 3.26
C VAL A 283 -12.27 17.72 2.59
N ASP A 284 -12.60 16.68 1.81
CA ASP A 284 -13.87 16.59 1.07
C ASP A 284 -15.09 16.49 2.02
N TYR A 285 -14.92 15.90 3.20
CA TYR A 285 -15.99 15.72 4.19
C TYR A 285 -15.94 16.75 5.33
N ASN A 286 -15.02 17.73 5.28
CA ASN A 286 -14.84 18.78 6.32
C ASN A 286 -14.62 18.18 7.73
N CYS A 287 -13.78 17.18 7.84
CA CYS A 287 -13.39 16.54 9.12
C CYS A 287 -12.11 17.13 9.68
#